data_2745b99e64ccf3abbe47f3bdf0b61951
#
_entry.id   2745b99e64ccf3abbe47f3bdf0b61951
#
_cell.length_a   1.000
_cell.length_b   1.000
_cell.length_c   1.000
_cell.angle_alpha   90.00
_cell.angle_beta   90.00
_cell.angle_gamma   90.00
#
_symmetry.space_group_name_H-M   'P 1'
#
loop_
_entity.id
_entity.type
_entity.pdbx_description
1 polymer ?
#
loop_
_entity_poly.entity_id
_entity_poly.type
_entity_poly.pdbx_seq_one_letter_code
_entity_poly.pdbx_strand_id
1 'polypeptide(L)'
;VSNWLPSATLKRPGEMRLISYQAAAHGADTVMFFQMRQSMASCEKFHGAIIQHVGNDENRVFRECAQLGTELKKIGDATLGSMAKPKTAILYDWNNRWAIEGSSGLSLDIDYPEEALQYYRPLFDANIDVDVIGMQEDLSRYQLVIAPELYMVKPGVKDSLEQFVRNGGTLVLSLYCGITNENDQVVCGGYPGELRELAGIWTEEFDALKN
;
A
#
# COMPACT_ATOMS: atom_id res chain seq x y z
N VAL A 1 -2.43 -20.67 3.25
CA VAL A 1 -2.97 -20.99 1.92
C VAL A 1 -4.37 -20.44 1.83
N SER A 2 -4.66 -19.69 0.78
CA SER A 2 -5.99 -19.19 0.47
C SER A 2 -6.59 -20.02 -0.68
N ASN A 3 -7.81 -20.52 -0.52
CA ASN A 3 -8.52 -21.22 -1.58
C ASN A 3 -9.40 -20.29 -2.45
N TRP A 4 -9.20 -18.98 -2.34
CA TRP A 4 -9.85 -17.97 -3.20
C TRP A 4 -9.06 -17.63 -4.47
N LEU A 5 -7.87 -18.16 -4.59
CA LEU A 5 -7.05 -17.96 -5.79
C LEU A 5 -7.42 -18.99 -6.88
N PRO A 6 -7.27 -18.64 -8.16
CA PRO A 6 -7.44 -19.59 -9.27
C PRO A 6 -6.57 -20.85 -9.11
N SER A 7 -5.40 -20.70 -8.48
CA SER A 7 -4.52 -21.80 -8.09
C SER A 7 -3.94 -21.52 -6.70
N ALA A 8 -4.38 -22.29 -5.71
CA ALA A 8 -3.96 -22.15 -4.33
C ALA A 8 -2.69 -22.98 -4.07
N THR A 9 -1.53 -22.39 -4.25
CA THR A 9 -0.25 -23.05 -3.97
C THR A 9 0.06 -23.03 -2.47
N LEU A 10 0.72 -24.06 -1.99
CA LEU A 10 1.21 -24.10 -0.60
C LEU A 10 2.42 -23.15 -0.45
N LYS A 11 2.46 -22.43 0.66
CA LYS A 11 3.65 -21.71 1.08
C LYS A 11 4.82 -22.67 1.28
N ARG A 12 5.96 -22.31 0.76
CA ARG A 12 7.19 -23.11 0.92
C ARG A 12 7.68 -23.11 2.38
N PRO A 13 8.47 -24.10 2.79
CA PRO A 13 9.13 -24.07 4.11
C PRO A 13 9.90 -22.76 4.29
N GLY A 14 9.71 -22.10 5.45
CA GLY A 14 10.35 -20.83 5.79
C GLY A 14 9.67 -19.56 5.21
N GLU A 15 8.81 -19.67 4.21
CA GLU A 15 8.14 -18.52 3.60
C GLU A 15 7.25 -17.78 4.62
N MET A 16 6.52 -18.51 5.44
CA MET A 16 5.67 -17.93 6.48
C MET A 16 6.52 -17.19 7.53
N ARG A 17 7.67 -17.75 7.90
CA ARG A 17 8.63 -17.10 8.78
C ARG A 17 9.17 -15.81 8.18
N LEU A 18 9.56 -15.81 6.89
CA LEU A 18 10.06 -14.65 6.17
C LEU A 18 9.03 -13.52 6.16
N ILE A 19 7.78 -13.80 5.76
CA ILE A 19 6.70 -12.80 5.71
C ILE A 19 6.42 -12.21 7.10
N SER A 20 6.46 -13.04 8.15
CA SER A 20 6.22 -12.60 9.52
C SER A 20 7.32 -11.67 10.03
N TYR A 21 8.58 -11.99 9.76
CA TYR A 21 9.70 -11.12 10.10
C TYR A 21 9.69 -9.83 9.28
N GLN A 22 9.30 -9.90 8.02
CA GLN A 22 9.13 -8.70 7.19
C GLN A 22 8.07 -7.76 7.79
N ALA A 23 6.91 -8.31 8.19
CA ALA A 23 5.88 -7.51 8.84
C ALA A 23 6.39 -6.87 10.14
N ALA A 24 7.08 -7.62 11.00
CA ALA A 24 7.67 -7.10 12.23
C ALA A 24 8.75 -6.03 11.95
N ALA A 25 9.58 -6.21 10.93
CA ALA A 25 10.59 -5.23 10.54
C ALA A 25 9.97 -3.91 10.04
N HIS A 26 8.77 -3.96 9.48
CA HIS A 26 7.98 -2.79 9.08
C HIS A 26 7.07 -2.24 10.19
N GLY A 27 7.25 -2.66 11.44
CA GLY A 27 6.57 -2.11 12.61
C GLY A 27 5.31 -2.84 13.05
N ALA A 28 5.05 -4.05 12.56
CA ALA A 28 3.95 -4.84 13.08
C ALA A 28 4.27 -5.38 14.49
N ASP A 29 3.44 -5.06 15.46
CA ASP A 29 3.55 -5.53 16.84
C ASP A 29 2.99 -6.94 17.03
N THR A 30 2.22 -7.43 16.08
CA THR A 30 1.54 -8.73 16.19
C THR A 30 1.51 -9.44 14.84
N VAL A 31 1.76 -10.75 14.87
CA VAL A 31 1.57 -11.63 13.72
C VAL A 31 0.44 -12.60 14.05
N MET A 32 -0.61 -12.60 13.24
CA MET A 32 -1.78 -13.46 13.41
C MET A 32 -1.98 -14.34 12.19
N PHE A 33 -2.36 -15.58 12.43
CA PHE A 33 -2.66 -16.53 11.37
C PHE A 33 -4.11 -17.01 11.42
N PHE A 34 -4.77 -16.92 10.32
CA PHE A 34 -6.00 -17.63 10.08
C PHE A 34 -5.66 -19.00 9.47
N GLN A 35 -5.99 -20.11 10.08
CA GLN A 35 -6.76 -20.32 11.29
C GLN A 35 -6.08 -21.40 12.17
N MET A 36 -6.52 -21.54 13.42
CA MET A 36 -5.91 -22.53 14.33
C MET A 36 -6.14 -23.96 13.84
N ARG A 37 -7.38 -24.33 13.51
CA ARG A 37 -7.77 -25.68 13.02
C ARG A 37 -8.47 -25.57 11.68
N GLN A 38 -8.08 -26.38 10.73
CA GLN A 38 -8.66 -26.44 9.40
C GLN A 38 -10.13 -26.83 9.43
N SER A 39 -10.98 -26.09 8.72
CA SER A 39 -12.41 -26.37 8.61
C SER A 39 -12.65 -27.74 7.97
N MET A 40 -13.62 -28.48 8.50
CA MET A 40 -13.95 -29.84 8.01
C MET A 40 -15.00 -29.82 6.90
N ALA A 41 -15.69 -28.68 6.74
CA ALA A 41 -16.84 -28.58 5.82
C ALA A 41 -16.90 -27.16 5.21
N SER A 42 -17.89 -26.93 4.35
CA SER A 42 -18.13 -25.66 3.66
C SER A 42 -17.05 -25.32 2.60
N CYS A 43 -17.17 -24.16 2.00
CA CYS A 43 -16.27 -23.67 0.94
C CYS A 43 -14.83 -23.44 1.42
N GLU A 44 -14.63 -23.21 2.72
CA GLU A 44 -13.32 -22.94 3.31
C GLU A 44 -12.58 -24.19 3.82
N LYS A 45 -13.10 -25.38 3.56
CA LYS A 45 -12.48 -26.64 4.05
C LYS A 45 -11.02 -26.87 3.61
N PHE A 46 -10.60 -26.22 2.53
CA PHE A 46 -9.21 -26.29 2.04
C PHE A 46 -8.34 -25.08 2.39
N HIS A 47 -8.85 -24.12 3.17
CA HIS A 47 -8.00 -23.11 3.75
C HIS A 47 -6.92 -23.74 4.64
N GLY A 48 -5.70 -23.18 4.57
CA GLY A 48 -4.63 -23.61 5.45
C GLY A 48 -4.93 -23.30 6.91
N ALA A 49 -4.34 -24.07 7.81
CA ALA A 49 -4.45 -23.89 9.25
C ALA A 49 -3.17 -24.36 9.95
N ILE A 50 -3.00 -23.97 11.21
CA ILE A 50 -1.90 -24.45 12.04
C ILE A 50 -2.04 -25.95 12.28
N ILE A 51 -3.23 -26.39 12.68
CA ILE A 51 -3.61 -27.82 12.76
C ILE A 51 -4.41 -28.16 11.51
N GLN A 52 -3.79 -28.87 10.59
CA GLN A 52 -4.39 -29.26 9.33
C GLN A 52 -5.26 -30.52 9.46
N HIS A 53 -5.87 -31.00 8.39
CA HIS A 53 -6.71 -32.20 8.38
C HIS A 53 -6.01 -33.48 8.87
N VAL A 54 -4.68 -33.51 8.86
CA VAL A 54 -3.92 -34.60 9.51
C VAL A 54 -4.19 -34.71 11.01
N GLY A 55 -4.72 -33.62 11.63
CA GLY A 55 -5.32 -33.65 12.96
C GLY A 55 -4.39 -33.62 14.15
N ASN A 56 -3.08 -33.41 13.94
CA ASN A 56 -2.08 -33.37 15.00
C ASN A 56 -1.13 -32.15 14.87
N ASP A 57 -0.24 -32.02 15.85
CA ASP A 57 0.78 -30.96 15.98
C ASP A 57 2.14 -31.36 15.39
N GLU A 58 2.26 -32.53 14.79
CA GLU A 58 3.51 -33.01 14.19
C GLU A 58 3.72 -32.56 12.74
N ASN A 59 2.72 -31.86 12.16
CA ASN A 59 2.85 -31.37 10.80
C ASN A 59 3.84 -30.20 10.69
N ARG A 60 4.33 -29.99 9.46
CA ARG A 60 5.31 -28.92 9.17
C ARG A 60 4.84 -27.54 9.60
N VAL A 61 3.59 -27.18 9.30
CA VAL A 61 3.05 -25.83 9.56
C VAL A 61 3.00 -25.54 11.06
N PHE A 62 2.56 -26.53 11.88
CA PHE A 62 2.54 -26.38 13.33
C PHE A 62 3.94 -26.14 13.88
N ARG A 63 4.93 -26.95 13.47
CA ARG A 63 6.31 -26.78 13.92
C ARG A 63 6.90 -25.43 13.52
N GLU A 64 6.65 -24.97 12.30
CA GLU A 64 7.10 -23.64 11.85
C GLU A 64 6.46 -22.51 12.65
N CYS A 65 5.15 -22.60 12.95
CA CYS A 65 4.46 -21.62 13.80
C CYS A 65 5.00 -21.62 15.24
N ALA A 66 5.21 -22.79 15.83
CA ALA A 66 5.75 -22.90 17.19
C ALA A 66 7.18 -22.32 17.29
N GLN A 67 8.02 -22.62 16.30
CA GLN A 67 9.36 -22.03 16.19
C GLN A 67 9.30 -20.51 16.06
N LEU A 68 8.49 -20.01 15.12
CA LEU A 68 8.31 -18.58 14.90
C LEU A 68 7.82 -17.86 16.17
N GLY A 69 6.82 -18.42 16.87
CA GLY A 69 6.34 -17.86 18.13
C GLY A 69 7.42 -17.76 19.19
N THR A 70 8.30 -18.79 19.26
CA THR A 70 9.44 -18.78 20.17
C THR A 70 10.48 -17.71 19.79
N GLU A 71 10.75 -17.53 18.50
CA GLU A 71 11.67 -16.52 18.00
C GLU A 71 11.13 -15.10 18.24
N LEU A 72 9.88 -14.83 17.88
CA LEU A 72 9.25 -13.52 18.09
C LEU A 72 9.18 -13.13 19.56
N LYS A 73 8.94 -14.10 20.46
CA LYS A 73 9.00 -13.87 21.91
C LYS A 73 10.37 -13.40 22.37
N LYS A 74 11.46 -13.90 21.77
CA LYS A 74 12.82 -13.48 22.14
C LYS A 74 13.17 -12.06 21.74
N ILE A 75 12.61 -11.57 20.63
CA ILE A 75 12.87 -10.22 20.10
C ILE A 75 11.79 -9.21 20.49
N GLY A 76 10.70 -9.66 21.13
CA GLY A 76 9.51 -8.84 21.40
C GLY A 76 9.81 -7.55 22.15
N ASP A 77 10.65 -7.61 23.20
CA ASP A 77 11.02 -6.42 23.97
C ASP A 77 11.79 -5.37 23.16
N ALA A 78 12.48 -5.79 22.09
CA ALA A 78 13.22 -4.90 21.21
C ALA A 78 12.38 -4.35 20.04
N THR A 79 11.33 -5.06 19.64
CA THR A 79 10.53 -4.72 18.44
C THR A 79 9.16 -4.11 18.77
N LEU A 80 8.59 -4.41 19.95
CA LEU A 80 7.28 -3.91 20.34
C LEU A 80 7.27 -2.37 20.38
N GLY A 81 6.37 -1.76 19.64
CA GLY A 81 6.24 -0.31 19.51
C GLY A 81 7.40 0.35 18.75
N SER A 82 8.31 -0.41 18.17
CA SER A 82 9.36 0.15 17.33
C SER A 82 8.77 0.60 15.99
N MET A 83 9.19 1.77 15.52
CA MET A 83 8.76 2.31 14.23
C MET A 83 9.94 2.89 13.48
N ALA A 84 10.07 2.54 12.21
CA ALA A 84 10.90 3.32 11.30
C ALA A 84 10.34 4.74 11.18
N LYS A 85 11.20 5.70 10.88
CA LYS A 85 10.79 7.10 10.64
C LYS A 85 11.26 7.52 9.24
N PRO A 86 10.63 7.00 8.18
CA PRO A 86 11.00 7.34 6.82
C PRO A 86 10.94 8.85 6.58
N LYS A 87 11.78 9.32 5.68
CA LYS A 87 11.76 10.71 5.19
C LYS A 87 11.08 10.81 3.82
N THR A 88 10.62 9.68 3.30
CA THR A 88 9.91 9.57 2.03
C THR A 88 8.52 8.99 2.27
N ALA A 89 7.52 9.56 1.61
CA ALA A 89 6.17 9.03 1.60
C ALA A 89 5.62 8.90 0.18
N ILE A 90 4.78 7.90 -0.02
CA ILE A 90 3.93 7.75 -1.20
C ILE A 90 2.49 7.94 -0.74
N LEU A 91 1.77 8.86 -1.38
CA LEU A 91 0.35 9.06 -1.10
C LEU A 91 -0.46 7.96 -1.79
N TYR A 92 -1.32 7.31 -1.01
CA TYR A 92 -2.24 6.30 -1.52
C TYR A 92 -3.59 6.44 -0.83
N ASP A 93 -4.64 6.63 -1.61
CA ASP A 93 -5.97 6.89 -1.08
C ASP A 93 -7.02 5.99 -1.75
N TRP A 94 -7.87 5.37 -0.94
CA TRP A 94 -8.87 4.42 -1.42
C TRP A 94 -9.98 5.09 -2.24
N ASN A 95 -10.40 6.31 -1.88
CA ASN A 95 -11.41 7.02 -2.66
C ASN A 95 -10.85 7.41 -4.03
N ASN A 96 -9.59 7.83 -4.05
CA ASN A 96 -8.85 8.10 -5.28
C ASN A 96 -8.80 6.86 -6.19
N ARG A 97 -8.46 5.71 -5.61
CA ARG A 97 -8.46 4.44 -6.31
C ARG A 97 -9.84 4.10 -6.89
N TRP A 98 -10.88 4.16 -6.07
CA TRP A 98 -12.22 3.82 -6.52
C TRP A 98 -12.76 4.78 -7.58
N ALA A 99 -12.41 6.07 -7.52
CA ALA A 99 -12.77 7.04 -8.53
C ALA A 99 -12.11 6.72 -9.88
N ILE A 100 -10.82 6.37 -9.88
CA ILE A 100 -10.09 5.94 -11.08
C ILE A 100 -10.70 4.65 -11.66
N GLU A 101 -10.88 3.62 -10.82
CA GLU A 101 -11.46 2.33 -11.22
C GLU A 101 -12.92 2.45 -11.72
N GLY A 102 -13.69 3.39 -11.16
CA GLY A 102 -15.08 3.67 -11.54
C GLY A 102 -15.22 4.52 -12.79
N SER A 103 -14.18 5.22 -13.21
CA SER A 103 -14.19 6.05 -14.39
C SER A 103 -13.89 5.23 -15.65
N SER A 104 -14.48 5.62 -16.79
CA SER A 104 -14.08 5.06 -18.08
C SER A 104 -12.82 5.71 -18.66
N GLY A 105 -12.20 6.60 -17.92
CA GLY A 105 -10.97 7.36 -18.06
C GLY A 105 -10.31 7.44 -19.45
N LEU A 106 -9.04 7.80 -19.44
CA LEU A 106 -8.19 7.84 -20.64
C LEU A 106 -7.89 6.43 -21.18
N SER A 107 -7.77 5.46 -20.30
CA SER A 107 -7.53 4.06 -20.61
C SER A 107 -8.15 3.19 -19.53
N LEU A 108 -8.64 2.01 -19.91
CA LEU A 108 -9.05 0.97 -18.97
C LEU A 108 -7.86 0.21 -18.36
N ASP A 109 -6.65 0.47 -18.87
CA ASP A 109 -5.42 -0.17 -18.40
C ASP A 109 -4.75 0.64 -17.25
N ILE A 110 -5.36 1.74 -16.81
CA ILE A 110 -4.86 2.48 -15.65
C ILE A 110 -5.02 1.60 -14.40
N ASP A 111 -3.90 1.32 -13.75
CA ASP A 111 -3.81 0.51 -12.52
C ASP A 111 -3.12 1.33 -11.43
N TYR A 112 -3.92 2.05 -10.64
CA TYR A 112 -3.42 2.93 -9.58
C TYR A 112 -2.53 2.21 -8.55
N PRO A 113 -2.83 0.97 -8.08
CA PRO A 113 -1.91 0.20 -7.26
C PRO A 113 -0.56 -0.06 -7.93
N GLU A 114 -0.55 -0.44 -9.21
CA GLU A 114 0.69 -0.70 -9.93
C GLU A 114 1.48 0.58 -10.17
N GLU A 115 0.81 1.70 -10.45
CA GLU A 115 1.47 3.01 -10.56
C GLU A 115 2.17 3.39 -9.24
N ALA A 116 1.52 3.23 -8.10
CA ALA A 116 2.15 3.45 -6.80
C ALA A 116 3.37 2.53 -6.58
N LEU A 117 3.28 1.27 -7.00
CA LEU A 117 4.37 0.31 -6.91
C LEU A 117 5.55 0.67 -7.82
N GLN A 118 5.33 1.31 -8.97
CA GLN A 118 6.42 1.77 -9.85
C GLN A 118 7.30 2.81 -9.15
N TYR A 119 6.75 3.67 -8.30
CA TYR A 119 7.51 4.60 -7.47
C TYR A 119 8.14 3.92 -6.24
N TYR A 120 7.47 2.95 -5.66
CA TYR A 120 7.96 2.24 -4.49
C TYR A 120 9.18 1.36 -4.79
N ARG A 121 9.15 0.59 -5.88
CA ARG A 121 10.21 -0.38 -6.22
C ARG A 121 11.62 0.21 -6.29
N PRO A 122 11.86 1.33 -7.00
CA PRO A 122 13.21 1.92 -7.05
C PRO A 122 13.71 2.40 -5.68
N LEU A 123 12.82 2.89 -4.82
CA LEU A 123 13.18 3.31 -3.47
C LEU A 123 13.53 2.10 -2.60
N PHE A 124 12.73 1.05 -2.68
CA PHE A 124 13.00 -0.23 -2.01
C PHE A 124 14.34 -0.83 -2.45
N ASP A 125 14.62 -0.87 -3.74
CA ASP A 125 15.89 -1.38 -4.29
C ASP A 125 17.10 -0.54 -3.86
N ALA A 126 16.89 0.75 -3.62
CA ALA A 126 17.89 1.65 -3.09
C ALA A 126 18.02 1.61 -1.55
N ASN A 127 17.28 0.73 -0.86
CA ASN A 127 17.17 0.66 0.61
C ASN A 127 16.74 1.99 1.25
N ILE A 128 15.82 2.70 0.61
CA ILE A 128 15.19 3.90 1.14
C ILE A 128 13.87 3.52 1.78
N ASP A 129 13.75 3.77 3.07
CA ASP A 129 12.49 3.54 3.79
C ASP A 129 11.40 4.48 3.29
N VAL A 130 10.20 3.93 3.10
CA VAL A 130 9.04 4.64 2.54
C VAL A 130 7.80 4.33 3.36
N ASP A 131 7.08 5.36 3.76
CA ASP A 131 5.71 5.22 4.25
C ASP A 131 4.71 5.30 3.08
N VAL A 132 3.67 4.51 3.14
CA VAL A 132 2.48 4.65 2.28
C VAL A 132 1.36 5.22 3.14
N ILE A 133 0.91 6.43 2.84
CA ILE A 133 0.01 7.20 3.70
C ILE A 133 -1.17 7.77 2.91
N GLY A 134 -2.27 8.06 3.62
CA GLY A 134 -3.41 8.78 3.06
C GLY A 134 -3.05 10.22 2.66
N MET A 135 -3.79 10.77 1.71
CA MET A 135 -3.51 12.12 1.20
C MET A 135 -3.74 13.26 2.20
N GLN A 136 -4.45 13.00 3.30
CA GLN A 136 -4.76 13.99 4.35
C GLN A 136 -3.90 13.84 5.60
N GLU A 137 -2.89 12.97 5.57
CA GLU A 137 -1.95 12.77 6.68
C GLU A 137 -0.95 13.92 6.82
N ASP A 138 -0.34 14.06 8.00
CA ASP A 138 0.68 15.07 8.26
C ASP A 138 1.97 14.81 7.48
N LEU A 139 2.36 15.76 6.64
CA LEU A 139 3.53 15.68 5.80
C LEU A 139 4.80 16.27 6.44
N SER A 140 4.70 16.88 7.62
CA SER A 140 5.76 17.71 8.23
C SER A 140 7.08 16.99 8.47
N ARG A 141 7.05 15.67 8.63
CA ARG A 141 8.26 14.85 8.91
C ARG A 141 9.00 14.38 7.64
N TYR A 142 8.37 14.48 6.47
CA TYR A 142 8.93 13.99 5.22
C TYR A 142 9.78 15.03 4.52
N GLN A 143 10.67 14.55 3.65
CA GLN A 143 11.49 15.38 2.75
C GLN A 143 11.08 15.17 1.30
N LEU A 144 10.60 13.98 0.96
CA LEU A 144 10.07 13.60 -0.34
C LEU A 144 8.67 13.04 -0.18
N VAL A 145 7.73 13.60 -0.91
CA VAL A 145 6.37 13.08 -1.05
C VAL A 145 6.10 12.82 -2.52
N ILE A 146 5.68 11.61 -2.82
CA ILE A 146 5.30 11.19 -4.17
C ILE A 146 3.79 10.98 -4.17
N ALA A 147 3.09 11.60 -5.09
CA ALA A 147 1.64 11.53 -5.25
C ALA A 147 1.31 10.93 -6.63
N PRO A 148 1.34 9.59 -6.76
CA PRO A 148 0.98 8.92 -8.00
C PRO A 148 -0.49 9.17 -8.30
N GLU A 149 -0.81 9.58 -9.53
CA GLU A 149 -2.18 9.76 -9.99
C GLU A 149 -3.12 10.33 -8.91
N LEU A 150 -2.73 11.47 -8.30
CA LEU A 150 -3.57 12.17 -7.33
C LEU A 150 -4.80 12.76 -8.04
N TYR A 151 -5.62 11.86 -8.58
CA TYR A 151 -6.78 12.13 -9.43
C TYR A 151 -7.84 12.97 -8.70
N MET A 152 -8.18 12.53 -7.49
CA MET A 152 -9.10 13.22 -6.59
C MET A 152 -8.34 14.08 -5.60
N VAL A 153 -8.66 15.36 -5.54
CA VAL A 153 -8.11 16.28 -4.52
C VAL A 153 -9.18 16.55 -3.46
N LYS A 154 -8.96 16.05 -2.25
CA LYS A 154 -9.87 16.26 -1.12
C LYS A 154 -9.62 17.62 -0.45
N PRO A 155 -10.60 18.17 0.29
CA PRO A 155 -10.43 19.41 1.04
C PRO A 155 -9.19 19.40 1.93
N GLY A 156 -8.40 20.47 1.88
CA GLY A 156 -7.17 20.66 2.66
C GLY A 156 -5.92 20.01 2.07
N VAL A 157 -6.05 19.09 1.11
CA VAL A 157 -4.90 18.42 0.48
C VAL A 157 -4.01 19.40 -0.25
N LYS A 158 -4.60 20.30 -1.07
CA LYS A 158 -3.85 21.36 -1.76
C LYS A 158 -3.01 22.18 -0.78
N ASP A 159 -3.64 22.70 0.28
CA ASP A 159 -2.98 23.56 1.26
C ASP A 159 -1.84 22.82 2.00
N SER A 160 -2.04 21.55 2.32
CA SER A 160 -1.04 20.68 2.94
C SER A 160 0.16 20.47 2.02
N LEU A 161 -0.06 20.18 0.73
CA LEU A 161 0.99 20.00 -0.25
C LEU A 161 1.77 21.32 -0.51
N GLU A 162 1.06 22.45 -0.62
CA GLU A 162 1.69 23.76 -0.74
C GLU A 162 2.57 24.10 0.48
N GLN A 163 2.05 23.86 1.69
CA GLN A 163 2.80 24.08 2.92
C GLN A 163 4.05 23.20 2.99
N PHE A 164 3.92 21.93 2.61
CA PHE A 164 5.04 20.98 2.53
C PHE A 164 6.15 21.50 1.61
N VAL A 165 5.81 21.93 0.40
CA VAL A 165 6.79 22.46 -0.56
C VAL A 165 7.38 23.78 -0.07
N ARG A 166 6.60 24.72 0.48
CA ARG A 166 7.09 25.96 1.06
C ARG A 166 8.07 25.74 2.22
N ASN A 167 7.91 24.65 2.96
CA ASN A 167 8.82 24.27 4.03
C ASN A 167 10.09 23.55 3.53
N GLY A 168 10.30 23.47 2.22
CA GLY A 168 11.48 22.87 1.59
C GLY A 168 11.35 21.39 1.26
N GLY A 169 10.15 20.80 1.36
CA GLY A 169 9.88 19.45 0.90
C GLY A 169 9.87 19.33 -0.62
N THR A 170 10.22 18.16 -1.11
CA THR A 170 10.14 17.83 -2.55
C THR A 170 8.85 17.05 -2.81
N LEU A 171 8.00 17.60 -3.67
CA LEU A 171 6.76 16.94 -4.12
C LEU A 171 6.93 16.43 -5.55
N VAL A 172 6.59 15.16 -5.77
CA VAL A 172 6.49 14.57 -7.11
C VAL A 172 5.02 14.30 -7.40
N LEU A 173 4.51 14.92 -8.45
CA LEU A 173 3.18 14.66 -9.00
C LEU A 173 3.37 13.87 -10.29
N SER A 174 2.63 12.79 -10.46
CA SER A 174 2.61 12.06 -11.72
C SER A 174 1.55 12.64 -12.69
N LEU A 175 1.35 11.96 -13.79
CA LEU A 175 0.24 12.29 -14.70
C LEU A 175 -1.11 12.11 -13.99
N TYR A 176 -2.16 12.67 -14.58
CA TYR A 176 -3.56 12.45 -14.17
C TYR A 176 -3.89 12.95 -12.75
N CYS A 177 -3.13 13.94 -12.24
CA CYS A 177 -3.40 14.58 -10.95
C CYS A 177 -4.42 15.71 -11.08
N GLY A 178 -5.18 15.96 -10.00
CA GLY A 178 -6.09 17.12 -9.88
C GLY A 178 -7.24 17.12 -10.89
N ILE A 179 -7.82 15.96 -11.16
CA ILE A 179 -8.93 15.83 -12.13
C ILE A 179 -10.25 16.14 -11.46
N THR A 180 -10.50 15.58 -10.27
CA THR A 180 -11.78 15.70 -9.58
C THR A 180 -11.64 16.24 -8.15
N ASN A 181 -12.75 16.76 -7.62
CA ASN A 181 -12.91 17.06 -6.20
C ASN A 181 -13.33 15.79 -5.41
N GLU A 182 -13.60 15.96 -4.12
CA GLU A 182 -14.01 14.88 -3.20
C GLU A 182 -15.33 14.19 -3.54
N ASN A 183 -16.14 14.78 -4.43
CA ASN A 183 -17.40 14.22 -4.92
C ASN A 183 -17.26 13.57 -6.30
N ASP A 184 -16.03 13.35 -6.75
CA ASP A 184 -15.69 12.83 -8.08
C ASP A 184 -16.25 13.71 -9.23
N GLN A 185 -16.31 15.03 -9.00
CA GLN A 185 -16.71 16.00 -10.01
C GLN A 185 -15.48 16.67 -10.61
N VAL A 186 -15.40 16.71 -11.92
CA VAL A 186 -14.29 17.34 -12.65
C VAL A 186 -14.11 18.81 -12.26
N VAL A 187 -12.89 19.20 -11.93
CA VAL A 187 -12.52 20.60 -11.66
C VAL A 187 -12.25 21.32 -12.98
N CYS A 188 -13.17 22.19 -13.35
CA CYS A 188 -13.09 22.93 -14.61
C CYS A 188 -11.96 23.97 -14.62
N GLY A 189 -11.49 24.33 -15.84
CA GLY A 189 -10.50 25.38 -16.06
C GLY A 189 -9.07 24.87 -16.33
N GLY A 190 -8.93 23.61 -16.70
CA GLY A 190 -7.65 22.95 -17.04
C GLY A 190 -7.02 22.20 -15.88
N TYR A 191 -6.09 21.33 -16.21
CA TYR A 191 -5.45 20.42 -15.27
C TYR A 191 -4.06 20.91 -14.87
N PRO A 192 -3.56 20.51 -13.72
CA PRO A 192 -4.14 19.65 -12.68
C PRO A 192 -5.08 20.37 -11.67
N GLY A 193 -6.17 20.93 -12.15
CA GLY A 193 -7.22 21.51 -11.31
C GLY A 193 -6.72 22.52 -10.27
N GLU A 194 -6.96 22.27 -9.01
CA GLU A 194 -6.51 23.11 -7.89
C GLU A 194 -4.98 23.11 -7.68
N LEU A 195 -4.26 22.12 -8.22
CA LEU A 195 -2.81 21.97 -8.06
C LEU A 195 -2.01 22.74 -9.11
N ARG A 196 -2.65 23.46 -10.03
CA ARG A 196 -1.96 24.16 -11.14
C ARG A 196 -0.87 25.11 -10.70
N GLU A 197 -1.15 25.94 -9.71
CA GLU A 197 -0.19 26.93 -9.20
C GLU A 197 0.98 26.23 -8.51
N LEU A 198 0.70 25.19 -7.73
CA LEU A 198 1.71 24.40 -7.03
C LEU A 198 2.62 23.67 -8.04
N ALA A 199 2.04 23.07 -9.05
CA ALA A 199 2.76 22.33 -10.09
C ALA A 199 3.46 23.26 -11.10
N GLY A 200 3.01 24.50 -11.24
CA GLY A 200 3.51 25.46 -12.22
C GLY A 200 3.20 25.06 -13.67
N ILE A 201 2.17 24.28 -13.90
CA ILE A 201 1.76 23.80 -15.22
C ILE A 201 0.25 24.00 -15.43
N TRP A 202 -0.13 24.04 -16.69
CA TRP A 202 -1.51 24.06 -17.13
C TRP A 202 -1.66 23.18 -18.36
N THR A 203 -2.62 22.25 -18.31
CA THR A 203 -2.85 21.24 -19.34
C THR A 203 -4.29 21.34 -19.81
N GLU A 204 -4.49 21.38 -21.12
CA GLU A 204 -5.81 21.44 -21.76
C GLU A 204 -6.40 20.04 -22.00
N GLU A 205 -5.54 19.12 -22.47
CA GLU A 205 -5.96 17.82 -23.00
C GLU A 205 -5.04 16.71 -22.53
N PHE A 206 -5.58 15.52 -22.46
CA PHE A 206 -4.85 14.27 -22.27
C PHE A 206 -4.99 13.41 -23.51
N ASP A 207 -3.95 12.68 -23.85
CA ASP A 207 -3.97 11.68 -24.93
C ASP A 207 -3.45 10.34 -24.44
N ALA A 208 -4.18 9.28 -24.77
CA ALA A 208 -3.74 7.92 -24.49
C ALA A 208 -2.92 7.40 -25.68
N LEU A 209 -1.64 7.16 -25.46
CA LEU A 209 -0.78 6.58 -26.49
C LEU A 209 -1.22 5.13 -26.79
N LYS A 210 -1.49 4.86 -28.07
CA LYS A 210 -1.74 3.48 -28.52
C LYS A 210 -0.42 2.78 -28.71
N ASN A 211 -0.25 1.65 -28.03
CA ASN A 211 0.87 0.71 -28.25
C ASN A 211 0.69 -0.01 -29.58
#